data_1582344c8ce3e9f780a82310a543a531
#
_entry.id   1582344c8ce3e9f780a82310a543a531
#
_cell.length_a   1.000
_cell.length_b   1.000
_cell.length_c   1.000
_cell.angle_alpha   90.00
_cell.angle_beta   90.00
_cell.angle_gamma   90.00
#
_symmetry.space_group_name_H-M   'P 1'
#
loop_
_entity.id
_entity.type
_entity.pdbx_description
1 polymer ?
#
loop_
_entity_poly.entity_id
_entity_poly.type
_entity_poly.pdbx_seq_one_letter_code
_entity_poly.pdbx_strand_id
1 'polypeptide(L)'
;MTTTLRPTEPLQQPADGGRSRTYDICVNSRRVGSVRVATDPDFGAASGRIERLRVDEPDRGRGRGTVAALAAEEVLRGWGCSEVQISVPADAVPALGLARALGYTERSRNMLKELADGTPAPPSGIGVRSMTEEEYAAWETRARDSFARSWIDRGVPEEQARAKAAASHRDLLPEGLATPGTAIHVVVHDGRVVGHVWTGVRELEPGVSAGYVYDIEVAAEQRGRGYGRALMLLAERVTREAGETLLGLHVFAGNTPAIRLYESLGYRTTHVNSSKPLL
;
A
#
# COMPACT_ATOMS: atom_id res chain seq x y z
N MET A 1 -6.17 36.16 -10.76
CA MET A 1 -7.22 35.14 -10.52
C MET A 1 -6.89 34.42 -9.23
N THR A 2 -7.80 34.46 -8.26
CA THR A 2 -7.57 33.81 -6.95
C THR A 2 -8.25 32.45 -6.96
N THR A 3 -7.48 31.39 -6.66
CA THR A 3 -8.01 30.05 -6.43
C THR A 3 -8.12 29.84 -4.93
N THR A 4 -9.27 29.40 -4.44
CA THR A 4 -9.57 29.19 -3.02
C THR A 4 -10.23 27.83 -2.81
N LEU A 5 -10.09 27.27 -1.61
CA LEU A 5 -10.83 26.11 -1.16
C LEU A 5 -12.03 26.56 -0.32
N ARG A 6 -13.23 26.11 -0.70
CA ARG A 6 -14.47 26.36 0.04
C ARG A 6 -14.98 25.04 0.63
N PRO A 7 -15.12 24.92 1.95
CA PRO A 7 -15.71 23.72 2.56
C PRO A 7 -17.11 23.44 1.99
N THR A 8 -17.37 22.17 1.66
CA THR A 8 -18.68 21.69 1.19
C THR A 8 -19.52 21.05 2.30
N GLU A 9 -18.84 20.66 3.39
CA GLU A 9 -19.45 19.96 4.53
C GLU A 9 -18.73 20.36 5.83
N PRO A 10 -19.35 20.14 7.01
CA PRO A 10 -18.68 20.28 8.29
C PRO A 10 -17.44 19.37 8.39
N LEU A 11 -16.48 19.74 9.25
CA LEU A 11 -15.35 18.88 9.58
C LEU A 11 -15.88 17.57 10.18
N GLN A 12 -15.52 16.45 9.57
CA GLN A 12 -15.85 15.12 10.07
C GLN A 12 -14.76 14.70 11.05
N GLN A 13 -15.17 14.24 12.24
CA GLN A 13 -14.30 13.75 13.31
C GLN A 13 -14.87 12.45 13.85
N PRO A 14 -14.53 11.29 13.26
CA PRO A 14 -14.93 9.99 13.78
C PRO A 14 -14.30 9.73 15.16
N ALA A 15 -14.79 8.68 15.84
CA ALA A 15 -14.40 8.34 17.21
C ALA A 15 -12.90 7.95 17.35
N ASP A 16 -12.24 7.58 16.26
CA ASP A 16 -10.80 7.27 16.20
C ASP A 16 -9.90 8.52 16.25
N GLY A 17 -10.49 9.73 16.34
CA GLY A 17 -9.78 11.01 16.39
C GLY A 17 -9.30 11.51 15.04
N GLY A 18 -9.61 10.80 13.96
CA GLY A 18 -9.33 11.23 12.59
C GLY A 18 -10.09 12.51 12.24
N ARG A 19 -9.61 13.23 11.23
CA ARG A 19 -10.27 14.41 10.66
C ARG A 19 -10.38 14.23 9.15
N SER A 20 -11.53 14.58 8.58
CA SER A 20 -11.64 14.64 7.12
C SER A 20 -12.60 15.74 6.69
N ARG A 21 -12.36 16.30 5.49
CA ARG A 21 -13.23 17.32 4.90
C ARG A 21 -13.07 17.39 3.40
N THR A 22 -14.18 17.63 2.72
CA THR A 22 -14.22 17.91 1.29
C THR A 22 -14.33 19.42 1.07
N TYR A 23 -13.63 19.91 0.04
CA TYR A 23 -13.65 21.29 -0.40
C TYR A 23 -13.93 21.38 -1.89
N ASP A 24 -14.69 22.39 -2.29
CA ASP A 24 -14.73 22.86 -3.67
C ASP A 24 -13.48 23.69 -3.97
N ILE A 25 -12.89 23.45 -5.13
CA ILE A 25 -11.88 24.34 -5.72
C ILE A 25 -12.62 25.43 -6.47
N CYS A 26 -12.45 26.68 -6.04
CA CYS A 26 -13.16 27.83 -6.62
C CYS A 26 -12.16 28.81 -7.25
N VAL A 27 -12.51 29.34 -8.44
CA VAL A 27 -11.81 30.45 -9.10
C VAL A 27 -12.80 31.60 -9.30
N ASN A 28 -12.51 32.73 -8.69
CA ASN A 28 -13.45 33.87 -8.67
C ASN A 28 -14.88 33.42 -8.29
N SER A 29 -14.98 32.64 -7.21
CA SER A 29 -16.24 32.07 -6.68
C SER A 29 -16.89 30.96 -7.54
N ARG A 30 -16.45 30.72 -8.76
CA ARG A 30 -16.95 29.61 -9.60
C ARG A 30 -16.24 28.32 -9.22
N ARG A 31 -16.98 27.25 -8.96
CA ARG A 31 -16.46 25.93 -8.74
C ARG A 31 -15.79 25.40 -10.02
N VAL A 32 -14.60 24.82 -9.86
CA VAL A 32 -13.78 24.26 -10.94
C VAL A 32 -13.22 22.88 -10.61
N GLY A 33 -13.63 22.31 -9.49
CA GLY A 33 -13.15 20.99 -9.05
C GLY A 33 -13.43 20.76 -7.57
N SER A 34 -12.84 19.72 -7.03
CA SER A 34 -12.93 19.36 -5.62
C SER A 34 -11.64 18.73 -5.10
N VAL A 35 -11.42 18.81 -3.78
CA VAL A 35 -10.36 18.12 -3.08
C VAL A 35 -10.89 17.60 -1.74
N ARG A 36 -10.57 16.36 -1.39
CA ARG A 36 -10.79 15.78 -0.07
C ARG A 36 -9.46 15.59 0.63
N VAL A 37 -9.39 16.03 1.88
CA VAL A 37 -8.24 15.82 2.76
C VAL A 37 -8.69 15.09 4.02
N ALA A 38 -7.79 14.28 4.56
CA ALA A 38 -8.00 13.54 5.80
C ALA A 38 -6.70 13.45 6.58
N THR A 39 -6.77 13.29 7.91
CA THR A 39 -5.64 12.73 8.66
C THR A 39 -5.59 11.23 8.44
N ASP A 40 -4.39 10.66 8.50
CA ASP A 40 -4.22 9.22 8.34
C ASP A 40 -4.10 8.56 9.72
N PRO A 41 -5.17 7.90 10.22
CA PRO A 41 -5.11 7.26 11.54
C PRO A 41 -4.08 6.13 11.58
N ASP A 42 -3.76 5.57 10.41
CA ASP A 42 -2.79 4.49 10.28
C ASP A 42 -1.36 4.96 10.46
N PHE A 43 -1.05 6.20 10.09
CA PHE A 43 0.29 6.79 10.20
C PHE A 43 0.42 7.78 11.36
N GLY A 44 -0.59 7.83 12.26
CA GLY A 44 -0.64 8.73 13.41
C GLY A 44 -1.22 10.11 13.09
N ALA A 45 -1.58 10.86 14.13
CA ALA A 45 -2.25 12.15 14.01
C ALA A 45 -1.43 13.22 13.26
N ALA A 46 -0.12 13.00 13.11
CA ALA A 46 0.79 13.92 12.40
C ALA A 46 0.83 13.66 10.88
N SER A 47 0.18 12.62 10.36
CA SER A 47 0.13 12.30 8.94
C SER A 47 -1.20 12.71 8.33
N GLY A 48 -1.15 13.45 7.23
CA GLY A 48 -2.32 13.83 6.45
C GLY A 48 -2.33 13.15 5.08
N ARG A 49 -3.52 13.07 4.47
CA ARG A 49 -3.71 12.56 3.11
C ARG A 49 -4.50 13.55 2.26
N ILE A 50 -4.07 13.70 1.01
CA ILE A 50 -4.94 14.23 -0.05
C ILE A 50 -5.53 13.02 -0.76
N GLU A 51 -6.79 12.68 -0.46
CA GLU A 51 -7.43 11.46 -0.93
C GLU A 51 -7.94 11.59 -2.36
N ARG A 52 -8.44 12.76 -2.71
CA ARG A 52 -8.99 13.01 -4.03
C ARG A 52 -8.82 14.49 -4.39
N LEU A 53 -8.06 14.75 -5.45
CA LEU A 53 -7.94 16.07 -6.04
C LEU A 53 -8.37 15.98 -7.50
N ARG A 54 -9.44 16.68 -7.87
CA ARG A 54 -9.96 16.67 -9.24
C ARG A 54 -10.24 18.10 -9.69
N VAL A 55 -9.67 18.47 -10.83
CA VAL A 55 -10.01 19.69 -11.56
C VAL A 55 -10.91 19.31 -12.73
N ASP A 56 -12.02 20.01 -12.91
CA ASP A 56 -12.97 19.78 -13.99
C ASP A 56 -12.29 20.02 -15.34
N GLU A 57 -12.62 19.20 -16.34
CA GLU A 57 -11.88 19.12 -17.60
C GLU A 57 -11.67 20.47 -18.30
N PRO A 58 -12.68 21.35 -18.43
CA PRO A 58 -12.50 22.66 -19.07
C PRO A 58 -11.52 23.58 -18.34
N ASP A 59 -11.20 23.25 -17.10
CA ASP A 59 -10.41 24.08 -16.20
C ASP A 59 -8.98 23.53 -15.98
N ARG A 60 -8.62 22.39 -16.58
CA ARG A 60 -7.29 21.79 -16.50
C ARG A 60 -6.24 22.58 -17.28
N GLY A 61 -4.96 22.28 -17.03
CA GLY A 61 -3.82 22.89 -17.74
C GLY A 61 -3.55 24.36 -17.40
N ARG A 62 -4.20 24.90 -16.33
CA ARG A 62 -4.10 26.32 -15.93
C ARG A 62 -3.53 26.55 -14.54
N GLY A 63 -2.76 25.59 -14.02
CA GLY A 63 -2.14 25.64 -12.69
C GLY A 63 -3.10 25.46 -11.50
N ARG A 64 -4.40 25.21 -11.73
CA ARG A 64 -5.40 25.11 -10.66
C ARG A 64 -5.19 23.93 -9.73
N GLY A 65 -4.72 22.79 -10.29
CA GLY A 65 -4.38 21.62 -9.49
C GLY A 65 -3.21 21.90 -8.54
N THR A 66 -2.21 22.64 -8.99
CA THR A 66 -1.06 23.06 -8.17
C THR A 66 -1.52 23.91 -6.98
N VAL A 67 -2.32 24.96 -7.25
CA VAL A 67 -2.81 25.84 -6.17
C VAL A 67 -3.71 25.09 -5.21
N ALA A 68 -4.58 24.20 -5.73
CA ALA A 68 -5.46 23.40 -4.88
C ALA A 68 -4.68 22.41 -3.99
N ALA A 69 -3.62 21.77 -4.52
CA ALA A 69 -2.77 20.88 -3.74
C ALA A 69 -2.03 21.63 -2.63
N LEU A 70 -1.43 22.78 -2.93
CA LEU A 70 -0.76 23.63 -1.93
C LEU A 70 -1.76 24.12 -0.86
N ALA A 71 -2.98 24.53 -1.25
CA ALA A 71 -4.00 24.92 -0.29
C ALA A 71 -4.49 23.75 0.58
N ALA A 72 -4.54 22.53 0.03
CA ALA A 72 -4.84 21.31 0.79
C ALA A 72 -3.72 20.97 1.80
N GLU A 73 -2.45 21.17 1.42
CA GLU A 73 -1.30 21.04 2.33
C GLU A 73 -1.40 22.02 3.50
N GLU A 74 -1.83 23.29 3.24
CA GLU A 74 -2.06 24.28 4.31
C GLU A 74 -3.19 23.87 5.26
N VAL A 75 -4.27 23.29 4.75
CA VAL A 75 -5.35 22.74 5.60
C VAL A 75 -4.81 21.65 6.51
N LEU A 76 -4.05 20.71 5.96
CA LEU A 76 -3.46 19.61 6.73
C LEU A 76 -2.45 20.12 7.78
N ARG A 77 -1.62 21.11 7.42
CA ARG A 77 -0.72 21.79 8.36
C ARG A 77 -1.50 22.45 9.50
N GLY A 78 -2.61 23.13 9.16
CA GLY A 78 -3.52 23.70 10.17
C GLY A 78 -4.20 22.66 11.06
N TRP A 79 -4.24 21.40 10.65
CA TRP A 79 -4.71 20.29 11.48
C TRP A 79 -3.59 19.66 12.33
N GLY A 80 -2.35 20.14 12.20
CA GLY A 80 -1.20 19.65 12.93
C GLY A 80 -0.44 18.51 12.23
N CYS A 81 -0.71 18.26 10.95
CA CYS A 81 0.05 17.27 10.20
C CYS A 81 1.44 17.82 9.86
N SER A 82 2.47 17.00 10.03
CA SER A 82 3.86 17.27 9.65
C SER A 82 4.27 16.58 8.34
N GLU A 83 3.44 15.66 7.83
CA GLU A 83 3.63 14.95 6.57
C GLU A 83 2.31 14.86 5.83
N VAL A 84 2.36 14.88 4.50
CA VAL A 84 1.21 14.61 3.62
C VAL A 84 1.53 13.45 2.68
N GLN A 85 0.55 12.58 2.51
CA GLN A 85 0.61 11.42 1.64
C GLN A 85 -0.41 11.54 0.51
N ILE A 86 -0.04 10.98 -0.64
CA ILE A 86 -0.92 10.86 -1.81
C ILE A 86 -0.79 9.47 -2.41
N SER A 87 -1.87 8.98 -2.99
CA SER A 87 -1.89 7.77 -3.82
C SER A 87 -2.42 8.14 -5.19
N VAL A 88 -1.59 8.04 -6.22
CA VAL A 88 -1.91 8.50 -7.57
C VAL A 88 -1.98 7.31 -8.51
N PRO A 89 -3.08 7.13 -9.29
CA PRO A 89 -3.14 6.11 -10.33
C PRO A 89 -1.95 6.20 -11.29
N ALA A 90 -1.35 5.07 -11.64
CA ALA A 90 -0.12 5.02 -12.45
C ALA A 90 -0.32 5.57 -13.87
N ASP A 91 -1.54 5.53 -14.40
CA ASP A 91 -1.93 6.08 -15.70
C ASP A 91 -2.23 7.59 -15.66
N ALA A 92 -2.40 8.18 -14.46
CA ALA A 92 -2.64 9.60 -14.29
C ALA A 92 -1.35 10.43 -14.42
N VAL A 93 -0.69 10.35 -15.58
CA VAL A 93 0.62 10.97 -15.87
C VAL A 93 0.69 12.46 -15.47
N PRO A 94 -0.34 13.31 -15.76
CA PRO A 94 -0.32 14.70 -15.33
C PRO A 94 -0.32 14.87 -13.80
N ALA A 95 -1.02 14.00 -13.06
CA ALA A 95 -1.05 14.04 -11.60
C ALA A 95 0.29 13.59 -10.99
N LEU A 96 0.93 12.56 -11.56
CA LEU A 96 2.28 12.15 -11.18
C LEU A 96 3.31 13.25 -11.44
N GLY A 97 3.19 13.96 -12.57
CA GLY A 97 4.03 15.12 -12.89
C GLY A 97 3.83 16.26 -11.89
N LEU A 98 2.58 16.55 -11.53
CA LEU A 98 2.25 17.56 -10.51
C LEU A 98 2.85 17.18 -9.13
N ALA A 99 2.67 15.93 -8.70
CA ALA A 99 3.22 15.45 -7.43
C ALA A 99 4.74 15.66 -7.36
N ARG A 100 5.47 15.27 -8.41
CA ARG A 100 6.94 15.47 -8.49
C ARG A 100 7.30 16.96 -8.44
N ALA A 101 6.59 17.81 -9.19
CA ALA A 101 6.82 19.26 -9.21
C ALA A 101 6.58 19.92 -7.85
N LEU A 102 5.69 19.36 -7.02
CA LEU A 102 5.40 19.82 -5.66
C LEU A 102 6.36 19.24 -4.61
N GLY A 103 7.32 18.39 -4.99
CA GLY A 103 8.32 17.81 -4.10
C GLY A 103 7.90 16.53 -3.40
N TYR A 104 6.84 15.86 -3.87
CA TYR A 104 6.49 14.54 -3.36
C TYR A 104 7.51 13.49 -3.80
N THR A 105 7.93 12.66 -2.86
CA THR A 105 8.86 11.56 -3.08
C THR A 105 8.12 10.24 -3.06
N GLU A 106 8.35 9.40 -4.06
CA GLU A 106 7.77 8.06 -4.14
C GLU A 106 8.25 7.21 -2.95
N ARG A 107 7.31 6.56 -2.27
CA ARG A 107 7.55 5.69 -1.11
C ARG A 107 7.28 4.23 -1.43
N SER A 108 6.27 3.97 -2.25
CA SER A 108 5.85 2.61 -2.58
C SER A 108 4.95 2.59 -3.81
N ARG A 109 4.68 1.38 -4.29
CA ARG A 109 3.71 1.11 -5.36
C ARG A 109 2.74 0.02 -4.94
N ASN A 110 1.50 0.15 -5.38
CA ASN A 110 0.58 -0.97 -5.44
C ASN A 110 0.71 -1.59 -6.83
N MET A 111 0.86 -2.89 -6.89
CA MET A 111 0.93 -3.62 -8.16
C MET A 111 -0.13 -4.70 -8.21
N LEU A 112 -0.60 -5.00 -9.40
CA LEU A 112 -1.67 -5.97 -9.66
C LEU A 112 -1.33 -6.77 -10.91
N LYS A 113 -1.71 -8.06 -10.90
CA LYS A 113 -1.65 -8.95 -12.05
C LYS A 113 -2.97 -9.67 -12.21
N GLU A 114 -3.47 -9.75 -13.42
CA GLU A 114 -4.53 -10.66 -13.83
C GLU A 114 -3.91 -12.04 -14.09
N LEU A 115 -4.41 -13.06 -13.41
CA LEU A 115 -3.87 -14.41 -13.45
C LEU A 115 -4.47 -15.20 -14.60
N ALA A 116 -3.63 -15.64 -15.54
CA ALA A 116 -4.04 -16.55 -16.61
C ALA A 116 -4.37 -17.96 -16.08
N ASP A 117 -5.13 -18.72 -16.85
CA ASP A 117 -5.29 -20.14 -16.59
C ASP A 117 -3.96 -20.88 -16.83
N GLY A 118 -3.61 -21.79 -15.90
CA GLY A 118 -2.38 -22.59 -16.00
C GLY A 118 -1.13 -21.87 -15.50
N THR A 119 -1.08 -21.52 -14.23
CA THR A 119 0.15 -20.99 -13.59
C THR A 119 1.32 -21.98 -13.74
N PRO A 120 2.49 -21.54 -14.20
CA PRO A 120 3.67 -22.39 -14.34
C PRO A 120 4.02 -23.09 -13.03
N ALA A 121 4.42 -24.36 -13.11
CA ALA A 121 4.93 -25.08 -11.96
C ALA A 121 6.23 -24.41 -11.43
N PRO A 122 6.48 -24.45 -10.11
CA PRO A 122 7.77 -24.02 -9.58
C PRO A 122 8.93 -24.79 -10.23
N PRO A 123 10.13 -24.19 -10.29
CA PRO A 123 11.31 -24.88 -10.84
C PRO A 123 11.56 -26.23 -10.14
N SER A 124 12.07 -27.23 -10.89
CA SER A 124 12.43 -28.54 -10.34
C SER A 124 13.47 -28.42 -9.23
N GLY A 125 13.36 -29.26 -8.19
CA GLY A 125 14.28 -29.26 -7.03
C GLY A 125 13.90 -28.30 -5.90
N ILE A 126 12.80 -27.53 -6.05
CA ILE A 126 12.26 -26.65 -5.00
C ILE A 126 11.04 -27.33 -4.39
N GLY A 127 11.15 -27.67 -3.11
CA GLY A 127 10.02 -28.14 -2.31
C GLY A 127 9.14 -26.95 -1.88
N VAL A 128 7.84 -27.16 -1.92
CA VAL A 128 6.84 -26.17 -1.44
C VAL A 128 5.90 -26.87 -0.49
N ARG A 129 5.64 -26.27 0.66
CA ARG A 129 4.66 -26.75 1.63
C ARG A 129 4.07 -25.61 2.46
N SER A 130 2.97 -25.88 3.13
CA SER A 130 2.46 -24.98 4.15
C SER A 130 3.49 -24.82 5.28
N MET A 131 3.50 -23.66 5.90
CA MET A 131 4.28 -23.38 7.11
C MET A 131 3.76 -24.24 8.26
N THR A 132 4.64 -24.78 9.09
CA THR A 132 4.25 -25.52 10.31
C THR A 132 3.93 -24.54 11.44
N GLU A 133 3.22 -25.03 12.49
CA GLU A 133 2.90 -24.20 13.68
C GLU A 133 4.18 -23.69 14.38
N GLU A 134 5.23 -24.50 14.46
CA GLU A 134 6.52 -24.09 15.05
C GLU A 134 7.18 -22.97 14.23
N GLU A 135 7.19 -23.12 12.91
CA GLU A 135 7.72 -22.11 11.98
C GLU A 135 6.90 -20.82 12.03
N TYR A 136 5.56 -20.95 12.15
CA TYR A 136 4.64 -19.85 12.27
C TYR A 136 4.90 -19.01 13.52
N ALA A 137 5.03 -19.63 14.68
CA ALA A 137 5.29 -18.94 15.93
C ALA A 137 6.59 -18.10 15.88
N ALA A 138 7.63 -18.69 15.26
CA ALA A 138 8.91 -18.01 15.07
C ALA A 138 8.82 -16.89 14.02
N TRP A 139 8.07 -17.10 12.94
CA TRP A 139 7.84 -16.10 11.90
C TRP A 139 6.98 -14.94 12.41
N GLU A 140 5.85 -15.21 13.08
CA GLU A 140 4.94 -14.19 13.59
C GLU A 140 5.64 -13.18 14.48
N THR A 141 6.49 -13.66 15.38
CA THR A 141 7.28 -12.79 16.26
C THR A 141 8.16 -11.84 15.45
N ARG A 142 8.90 -12.37 14.46
CA ARG A 142 9.78 -11.56 13.60
C ARG A 142 9.00 -10.59 12.71
N ALA A 143 7.89 -11.05 12.13
CA ALA A 143 7.04 -10.24 11.25
C ALA A 143 6.44 -9.04 12.00
N ARG A 144 5.94 -9.28 13.23
CA ARG A 144 5.42 -8.22 14.11
C ARG A 144 6.51 -7.22 14.49
N ASP A 145 7.69 -7.70 14.87
CA ASP A 145 8.82 -6.81 15.19
C ASP A 145 9.29 -6.00 13.98
N SER A 146 9.38 -6.62 12.81
CA SER A 146 9.74 -5.94 11.56
C SER A 146 8.72 -4.88 11.20
N PHE A 147 7.43 -5.21 11.32
CA PHE A 147 6.34 -4.25 11.05
C PHE A 147 6.36 -3.08 12.04
N ALA A 148 6.54 -3.34 13.33
CA ALA A 148 6.68 -2.30 14.36
C ALA A 148 7.88 -1.39 14.06
N ARG A 149 9.05 -1.94 13.74
CA ARG A 149 10.24 -1.15 13.35
C ARG A 149 9.97 -0.24 12.17
N SER A 150 9.25 -0.73 11.15
CA SER A 150 8.90 0.09 9.99
C SER A 150 8.09 1.35 10.34
N TRP A 151 7.33 1.33 11.44
CA TRP A 151 6.59 2.48 11.98
C TRP A 151 7.48 3.38 12.83
N ILE A 152 8.34 2.78 13.68
CA ILE A 152 9.30 3.51 14.50
C ILE A 152 10.24 4.34 13.64
N ASP A 153 10.75 3.76 12.55
CA ASP A 153 11.63 4.44 11.59
C ASP A 153 10.97 5.64 10.90
N ARG A 154 9.62 5.70 10.94
CA ARG A 154 8.82 6.82 10.44
C ARG A 154 8.41 7.80 11.54
N GLY A 155 8.94 7.63 12.76
CA GLY A 155 8.70 8.54 13.89
C GLY A 155 7.47 8.23 14.73
N VAL A 156 6.82 7.07 14.53
CA VAL A 156 5.74 6.61 15.44
C VAL A 156 6.37 6.15 16.75
N PRO A 157 5.85 6.58 17.93
CA PRO A 157 6.33 6.11 19.22
C PRO A 157 6.31 4.58 19.31
N GLU A 158 7.36 4.01 19.91
CA GLU A 158 7.57 2.55 19.94
C GLU A 158 6.38 1.77 20.49
N GLU A 159 5.78 2.23 21.58
CA GLU A 159 4.62 1.60 22.20
C GLU A 159 3.43 1.55 21.23
N GLN A 160 3.14 2.65 20.54
CA GLN A 160 2.06 2.73 19.56
C GLN A 160 2.35 1.84 18.34
N ALA A 161 3.60 1.84 17.86
CA ALA A 161 4.01 1.00 16.72
C ALA A 161 3.88 -0.49 17.04
N ARG A 162 4.27 -0.92 18.25
CA ARG A 162 4.12 -2.31 18.71
C ARG A 162 2.65 -2.69 18.91
N ALA A 163 1.84 -1.82 19.50
CA ALA A 163 0.40 -2.05 19.67
C ALA A 163 -0.30 -2.20 18.31
N LYS A 164 0.03 -1.33 17.34
CA LYS A 164 -0.48 -1.38 15.98
C LYS A 164 -0.07 -2.66 15.25
N ALA A 165 1.20 -3.06 15.34
CA ALA A 165 1.67 -4.31 14.75
C ALA A 165 0.93 -5.52 15.32
N ALA A 166 0.70 -5.55 16.63
CA ALA A 166 -0.04 -6.62 17.28
C ALA A 166 -1.54 -6.63 16.87
N ALA A 167 -2.17 -5.46 16.74
CA ALA A 167 -3.55 -5.34 16.29
C ALA A 167 -3.70 -5.82 14.83
N SER A 168 -2.85 -5.33 13.93
CA SER A 168 -2.88 -5.69 12.51
C SER A 168 -2.72 -7.20 12.28
N HIS A 169 -1.82 -7.86 13.01
CA HIS A 169 -1.66 -9.32 12.90
C HIS A 169 -2.89 -10.07 13.43
N ARG A 170 -3.47 -9.63 14.55
CA ARG A 170 -4.71 -10.26 15.05
C ARG A 170 -5.90 -10.12 14.10
N ASP A 171 -6.00 -8.97 13.45
CA ASP A 171 -7.10 -8.68 12.51
C ASP A 171 -6.95 -9.49 11.22
N LEU A 172 -5.72 -9.67 10.75
CA LEU A 172 -5.41 -10.39 9.52
C LEU A 172 -5.26 -11.91 9.72
N LEU A 173 -4.88 -12.35 10.91
CA LEU A 173 -4.63 -13.74 11.28
C LEU A 173 -5.30 -14.11 12.60
N PRO A 174 -6.64 -13.91 12.74
CA PRO A 174 -7.35 -14.16 14.01
C PRO A 174 -7.24 -15.61 14.50
N GLU A 175 -7.06 -16.58 13.59
CA GLU A 175 -6.90 -18.00 13.87
C GLU A 175 -5.53 -18.54 13.43
N GLY A 176 -4.50 -17.65 13.34
CA GLY A 176 -3.18 -18.02 12.89
C GLY A 176 -3.18 -18.68 11.51
N LEU A 177 -2.54 -19.84 11.38
CA LEU A 177 -2.51 -20.62 10.13
C LEU A 177 -3.88 -21.15 9.70
N ALA A 178 -4.84 -21.24 10.62
CA ALA A 178 -6.19 -21.71 10.33
C ALA A 178 -7.14 -20.59 9.86
N THR A 179 -6.66 -19.35 9.77
CA THR A 179 -7.47 -18.19 9.33
C THR A 179 -8.02 -18.43 7.93
N PRO A 180 -9.36 -18.42 7.73
CA PRO A 180 -9.99 -18.65 6.43
C PRO A 180 -9.52 -17.66 5.38
N GLY A 181 -9.33 -18.12 4.15
CA GLY A 181 -8.87 -17.28 3.01
C GLY A 181 -7.42 -16.84 3.09
N THR A 182 -6.65 -17.39 4.04
CA THR A 182 -5.22 -17.11 4.23
C THR A 182 -4.39 -18.36 3.97
N ALA A 183 -3.21 -18.18 3.40
CA ALA A 183 -2.23 -19.25 3.21
C ALA A 183 -0.80 -18.74 3.45
N ILE A 184 -0.06 -19.43 4.30
CA ILE A 184 1.36 -19.14 4.54
C ILE A 184 2.16 -20.36 4.13
N HIS A 185 2.99 -20.19 3.09
CA HIS A 185 3.80 -21.26 2.52
C HIS A 185 5.29 -20.96 2.66
N VAL A 186 6.07 -22.02 2.71
CA VAL A 186 7.53 -21.97 2.70
C VAL A 186 8.07 -22.68 1.46
N VAL A 187 9.20 -22.17 0.99
CA VAL A 187 10.03 -22.83 -0.01
C VAL A 187 11.18 -23.52 0.70
N VAL A 188 11.37 -24.81 0.39
CA VAL A 188 12.40 -25.65 0.97
C VAL A 188 13.39 -26.06 -0.13
N HIS A 189 14.69 -25.90 0.12
CA HIS A 189 15.76 -26.36 -0.73
C HIS A 189 16.82 -27.06 0.14
N ASP A 190 17.26 -28.25 -0.26
CA ASP A 190 18.20 -29.10 0.49
C ASP A 190 17.79 -29.25 1.97
N GLY A 191 16.50 -29.51 2.22
CA GLY A 191 15.96 -29.73 3.56
C GLY A 191 15.85 -28.45 4.44
N ARG A 192 16.18 -27.27 3.92
CA ARG A 192 16.14 -25.99 4.66
C ARG A 192 15.09 -25.06 4.10
N VAL A 193 14.38 -24.37 4.98
CA VAL A 193 13.48 -23.26 4.58
C VAL A 193 14.34 -22.10 4.10
N VAL A 194 14.14 -21.70 2.84
CA VAL A 194 14.90 -20.62 2.18
C VAL A 194 14.08 -19.35 1.95
N GLY A 195 12.77 -19.40 2.19
CA GLY A 195 11.88 -18.25 2.09
C GLY A 195 10.43 -18.64 2.36
N HIS A 196 9.59 -17.65 2.49
CA HIS A 196 8.15 -17.80 2.71
C HIS A 196 7.33 -16.80 1.91
N VAL A 197 6.05 -17.09 1.76
CA VAL A 197 5.04 -16.15 1.24
C VAL A 197 3.76 -16.28 2.03
N TRP A 198 3.19 -15.14 2.42
CA TRP A 198 1.87 -15.03 3.02
C TRP A 198 0.92 -14.41 2.01
N THR A 199 -0.11 -15.15 1.65
CA THR A 199 -1.21 -14.69 0.79
C THR A 199 -2.53 -14.74 1.54
N GLY A 200 -3.46 -13.89 1.15
CA GLY A 200 -4.84 -13.94 1.60
C GLY A 200 -5.75 -13.29 0.57
N VAL A 201 -7.05 -13.38 0.79
CA VAL A 201 -8.06 -12.73 -0.07
C VAL A 201 -8.49 -11.43 0.59
N ARG A 202 -8.60 -10.37 -0.20
CA ARG A 202 -9.12 -9.07 0.27
C ARG A 202 -9.93 -8.38 -0.83
N GLU A 203 -10.83 -7.53 -0.41
CA GLU A 203 -11.52 -6.62 -1.31
C GLU A 203 -10.58 -5.44 -1.66
N LEU A 204 -10.35 -5.21 -2.96
CA LEU A 204 -9.55 -4.09 -3.45
C LEU A 204 -10.40 -2.84 -3.66
N GLU A 205 -11.62 -3.05 -4.18
CA GLU A 205 -12.66 -2.05 -4.38
C GLU A 205 -14.01 -2.72 -4.09
N PRO A 206 -15.07 -1.97 -3.77
CA PRO A 206 -16.38 -2.55 -3.52
C PRO A 206 -16.81 -3.53 -4.61
N GLY A 207 -16.95 -4.82 -4.24
CA GLY A 207 -17.33 -5.91 -5.14
C GLY A 207 -16.18 -6.48 -5.99
N VAL A 208 -14.95 -6.05 -5.80
CA VAL A 208 -13.77 -6.60 -6.49
C VAL A 208 -12.86 -7.30 -5.49
N SER A 209 -12.98 -8.63 -5.41
CA SER A 209 -12.13 -9.49 -4.59
C SER A 209 -10.85 -9.86 -5.34
N ALA A 210 -9.75 -10.00 -4.63
CA ALA A 210 -8.47 -10.40 -5.18
C ALA A 210 -7.62 -11.12 -4.13
N GLY A 211 -6.75 -12.00 -4.56
CA GLY A 211 -5.63 -12.43 -3.75
C GLY A 211 -4.69 -11.26 -3.46
N TYR A 212 -4.01 -11.33 -2.33
CA TYR A 212 -3.06 -10.31 -1.93
C TYR A 212 -1.84 -10.94 -1.26
N VAL A 213 -0.65 -10.50 -1.66
CA VAL A 213 0.60 -10.88 -0.99
C VAL A 213 0.84 -9.89 0.14
N TYR A 214 0.68 -10.36 1.37
CA TYR A 214 0.90 -9.58 2.58
C TYR A 214 2.37 -9.52 2.97
N ASP A 215 3.08 -10.66 2.80
CA ASP A 215 4.50 -10.76 3.08
C ASP A 215 5.16 -11.79 2.15
N ILE A 216 6.39 -11.49 1.74
CA ILE A 216 7.24 -12.39 0.95
C ILE A 216 8.69 -12.11 1.28
N GLU A 217 9.41 -13.14 1.70
CA GLU A 217 10.82 -13.01 2.03
C GLU A 217 11.63 -14.21 1.54
N VAL A 218 12.83 -13.93 1.06
CA VAL A 218 13.89 -14.91 0.81
C VAL A 218 15.05 -14.60 1.74
N ALA A 219 15.54 -15.60 2.45
CA ALA A 219 16.70 -15.49 3.33
C ALA A 219 17.87 -14.81 2.60
N ALA A 220 18.54 -13.88 3.27
CA ALA A 220 19.51 -12.98 2.63
C ALA A 220 20.59 -13.73 1.85
N GLU A 221 21.12 -14.80 2.43
CA GLU A 221 22.15 -15.67 1.86
C GLU A 221 21.66 -16.57 0.70
N GLN A 222 20.35 -16.62 0.49
CA GLN A 222 19.70 -17.42 -0.55
C GLN A 222 19.14 -16.56 -1.71
N ARG A 223 19.31 -15.24 -1.65
CA ARG A 223 18.85 -14.34 -2.71
C ARG A 223 19.62 -14.55 -4.01
N GLY A 224 19.04 -14.12 -5.12
CA GLY A 224 19.65 -14.25 -6.46
C GLY A 224 19.55 -15.65 -7.08
N ARG A 225 18.93 -16.63 -6.42
CA ARG A 225 18.81 -18.04 -6.87
C ARG A 225 17.45 -18.43 -7.44
N GLY A 226 16.58 -17.44 -7.69
CA GLY A 226 15.25 -17.69 -8.27
C GLY A 226 14.13 -18.01 -7.26
N TYR A 227 14.42 -18.11 -5.96
CA TYR A 227 13.41 -18.47 -4.95
C TYR A 227 12.28 -17.43 -4.83
N GLY A 228 12.58 -16.13 -5.00
CA GLY A 228 11.54 -15.11 -5.03
C GLY A 228 10.54 -15.32 -6.16
N ARG A 229 11.01 -15.75 -7.35
CA ARG A 229 10.13 -16.13 -8.46
C ARG A 229 9.30 -17.35 -8.13
N ALA A 230 9.89 -18.37 -7.52
CA ALA A 230 9.17 -19.58 -7.10
C ALA A 230 8.07 -19.25 -6.09
N LEU A 231 8.34 -18.37 -5.10
CA LEU A 231 7.34 -17.90 -4.12
C LEU A 231 6.21 -17.15 -4.80
N MET A 232 6.49 -16.27 -5.77
CA MET A 232 5.44 -15.54 -6.49
C MET A 232 4.58 -16.46 -7.36
N LEU A 233 5.18 -17.42 -8.07
CA LEU A 233 4.43 -18.42 -8.84
C LEU A 233 3.56 -19.31 -7.93
N LEU A 234 4.04 -19.61 -6.72
CA LEU A 234 3.25 -20.29 -5.70
C LEU A 234 2.07 -19.41 -5.25
N ALA A 235 2.31 -18.13 -4.95
CA ALA A 235 1.25 -17.19 -4.58
C ALA A 235 0.17 -17.09 -5.66
N GLU A 236 0.55 -17.03 -6.94
CA GLU A 236 -0.38 -17.03 -8.08
C GLU A 236 -1.22 -18.30 -8.13
N ARG A 237 -0.58 -19.48 -7.92
CA ARG A 237 -1.30 -20.76 -7.89
C ARG A 237 -2.29 -20.83 -6.73
N VAL A 238 -1.86 -20.51 -5.51
CA VAL A 238 -2.72 -20.52 -4.31
C VAL A 238 -3.90 -19.56 -4.47
N THR A 239 -3.66 -18.39 -5.05
CA THR A 239 -4.70 -17.41 -5.36
C THR A 239 -5.74 -17.98 -6.34
N ARG A 240 -5.31 -18.67 -7.40
CA ARG A 240 -6.20 -19.33 -8.36
C ARG A 240 -6.98 -20.49 -7.72
N GLU A 241 -6.33 -21.29 -6.89
CA GLU A 241 -6.99 -22.36 -6.12
C GLU A 241 -8.06 -21.83 -5.16
N ALA A 242 -7.89 -20.60 -4.65
CA ALA A 242 -8.90 -19.87 -3.87
C ALA A 242 -10.04 -19.27 -4.72
N GLY A 243 -10.01 -19.43 -6.06
CA GLY A 243 -11.04 -18.93 -6.98
C GLY A 243 -10.82 -17.49 -7.45
N GLU A 244 -9.72 -16.84 -7.06
CA GLU A 244 -9.43 -15.47 -7.44
C GLU A 244 -8.68 -15.39 -8.77
N THR A 245 -8.96 -14.34 -9.54
CA THR A 245 -8.34 -14.09 -10.85
C THR A 245 -7.35 -12.95 -10.84
N LEU A 246 -7.28 -12.20 -9.74
CA LEU A 246 -6.39 -11.07 -9.54
C LEU A 246 -5.46 -11.35 -8.36
N LEU A 247 -4.19 -10.94 -8.46
CA LEU A 247 -3.25 -10.96 -7.35
C LEU A 247 -2.57 -9.59 -7.20
N GLY A 248 -2.79 -8.96 -6.06
CA GLY A 248 -2.24 -7.67 -5.70
C GLY A 248 -1.08 -7.77 -4.71
N LEU A 249 -0.26 -6.74 -4.69
CA LEU A 249 0.81 -6.57 -3.71
C LEU A 249 1.18 -5.09 -3.54
N HIS A 250 1.88 -4.82 -2.44
CA HIS A 250 2.50 -3.53 -2.18
C HIS A 250 4.02 -3.71 -2.10
N VAL A 251 4.77 -2.78 -2.69
CA VAL A 251 6.24 -2.82 -2.67
C VAL A 251 6.82 -1.44 -2.42
N PHE A 252 7.82 -1.35 -1.53
CA PHE A 252 8.54 -0.11 -1.25
C PHE A 252 9.43 0.30 -2.44
N ALA A 253 9.49 1.60 -2.74
CA ALA A 253 10.23 2.16 -3.87
C ALA A 253 11.73 1.80 -3.85
N GLY A 254 12.32 1.66 -2.66
CA GLY A 254 13.72 1.24 -2.48
C GLY A 254 13.99 -0.23 -2.79
N ASN A 255 12.96 -1.08 -2.89
CA ASN A 255 13.13 -2.52 -3.16
C ASN A 255 13.17 -2.81 -4.67
N THR A 256 14.17 -2.23 -5.34
CA THR A 256 14.36 -2.39 -6.79
C THR A 256 14.43 -3.86 -7.25
N PRO A 257 15.08 -4.80 -6.51
CA PRO A 257 15.09 -6.21 -6.91
C PRO A 257 13.69 -6.84 -6.96
N ALA A 258 12.85 -6.54 -5.96
CA ALA A 258 11.47 -7.05 -5.92
C ALA A 258 10.61 -6.43 -7.03
N ILE A 259 10.72 -5.11 -7.25
CA ILE A 259 10.00 -4.42 -8.33
C ILE A 259 10.30 -5.07 -9.68
N ARG A 260 11.59 -5.28 -10.01
CA ARG A 260 12.00 -5.93 -11.26
C ARG A 260 11.47 -7.36 -11.38
N LEU A 261 11.46 -8.11 -10.26
CA LEU A 261 10.88 -9.45 -10.23
C LEU A 261 9.40 -9.40 -10.59
N TYR A 262 8.61 -8.55 -9.93
CA TYR A 262 7.17 -8.43 -10.17
C TYR A 262 6.87 -7.98 -11.59
N GLU A 263 7.55 -6.97 -12.11
CA GLU A 263 7.44 -6.53 -13.50
C GLU A 263 7.75 -7.67 -14.49
N SER A 264 8.81 -8.46 -14.23
CA SER A 264 9.16 -9.63 -15.06
C SER A 264 8.14 -10.76 -15.01
N LEU A 265 7.29 -10.78 -14.01
CA LEU A 265 6.16 -11.71 -13.85
C LEU A 265 4.85 -11.16 -14.41
N GLY A 266 4.84 -9.92 -14.95
CA GLY A 266 3.68 -9.29 -15.54
C GLY A 266 2.81 -8.47 -14.59
N TYR A 267 3.27 -8.23 -13.35
CA TYR A 267 2.60 -7.29 -12.45
C TYR A 267 2.74 -5.87 -12.97
N ARG A 268 1.66 -5.11 -12.94
CA ARG A 268 1.64 -3.70 -13.37
C ARG A 268 1.37 -2.80 -12.18
N THR A 269 2.06 -1.68 -12.12
CA THR A 269 1.78 -0.65 -11.11
C THR A 269 0.38 -0.09 -11.35
N THR A 270 -0.47 -0.11 -10.33
CA THR A 270 -1.80 0.52 -10.35
C THR A 270 -1.77 1.90 -9.71
N HIS A 271 -1.03 2.04 -8.60
CA HIS A 271 -0.90 3.31 -7.89
C HIS A 271 0.55 3.54 -7.46
N VAL A 272 0.95 4.79 -7.51
CA VAL A 272 2.21 5.30 -6.94
C VAL A 272 1.86 6.07 -5.66
N ASN A 273 2.40 5.60 -4.53
CA ASN A 273 2.22 6.23 -3.23
C ASN A 273 3.42 7.12 -2.94
N SER A 274 3.18 8.38 -2.65
CA SER A 274 4.22 9.36 -2.41
C SER A 274 3.93 10.19 -1.17
N SER A 275 4.97 10.70 -0.53
CA SER A 275 4.84 11.58 0.62
C SER A 275 5.73 12.81 0.50
N LYS A 276 5.40 13.82 1.31
CA LYS A 276 6.12 15.08 1.42
C LYS A 276 6.03 15.60 2.85
N PRO A 277 7.15 16.03 3.49
CA PRO A 277 7.07 16.74 4.77
C PRO A 277 6.37 18.09 4.59
N LEU A 278 5.55 18.47 5.56
CA LEU A 278 4.91 19.79 5.67
C LEU A 278 5.78 20.65 6.61
N LEU A 279 6.62 21.48 6.04
CA LEU A 279 7.48 22.41 6.77
C LEU A 279 6.71 23.63 7.30
#